data_5ff7971243332dbf4798fee56c25b1a1
#
_entry.id   5ff7971243332dbf4798fee56c25b1a1
#
_cell.length_a   1.000
_cell.length_b   1.000
_cell.length_c   1.000
_cell.angle_alpha   90.00
_cell.angle_beta   90.00
_cell.angle_gamma   90.00
#
_symmetry.space_group_name_H-M   'P 1'
#
loop_
_entity.id
_entity.type
_entity.pdbx_description
1 polymer ?
#
loop_
_entity_poly.entity_id
_entity_poly.type
_entity_poly.pdbx_seq_one_letter_code
_entity_poly.pdbx_strand_id
1 'polypeptide(L)'
;MKKSVCFTFGFLIFSASFSFAQLDKLKKTVGDKIKSVKTPSSGELSEEDVSAGLKEALTMGIEKGVNQLSKPNGYFGDLEIKIPLPKDAANVETKLRSLGQGQKVDEAIESLNRAAEDAANGAKDIFVDAIKNMTVVDAMSILRGEDNGATKYLEKSTRAALFEKFKPVVKSSLDKVGATKNWNTIFTAYNKIPMVEKVNPNLEEYATNKAIDGLFIQIAKEELSIRKNSAARVTDLLKKVFG
;
A
#
# COMPACT_ATOMS: atom_id res chain seq x y z
N MET A 1 3.33 58.07 -40.61
CA MET A 1 4.47 58.81 -40.03
C MET A 1 4.78 58.18 -38.67
N LYS A 2 5.89 57.45 -38.62
CA LYS A 2 6.33 56.68 -37.42
C LYS A 2 7.25 57.57 -36.60
N LYS A 3 7.01 57.70 -35.30
CA LYS A 3 7.98 58.25 -34.35
C LYS A 3 8.43 57.14 -33.39
N SER A 4 9.70 56.80 -33.53
CA SER A 4 10.47 55.91 -32.69
C SER A 4 10.92 56.70 -31.47
N VAL A 5 10.72 56.16 -30.27
CA VAL A 5 11.26 56.69 -28.99
C VAL A 5 12.26 55.67 -28.47
N CYS A 6 13.56 56.04 -28.54
CA CYS A 6 14.62 55.30 -27.85
C CYS A 6 14.62 55.64 -26.37
N PHE A 7 14.56 54.62 -25.54
CA PHE A 7 14.75 54.72 -24.07
C PHE A 7 16.13 54.13 -23.76
N THR A 8 17.07 55.02 -23.44
CA THR A 8 18.41 54.66 -22.96
C THR A 8 18.33 54.34 -21.45
N PHE A 9 18.58 53.08 -21.06
CA PHE A 9 18.66 52.64 -19.67
C PHE A 9 20.12 52.78 -19.21
N GLY A 10 20.37 53.74 -18.33
CA GLY A 10 21.66 53.93 -17.69
C GLY A 10 21.91 52.86 -16.63
N PHE A 11 23.00 52.12 -16.79
CA PHE A 11 23.46 51.10 -15.86
C PHE A 11 24.32 51.75 -14.77
N LEU A 12 23.76 51.93 -13.57
CA LEU A 12 24.47 52.39 -12.39
C LEU A 12 25.13 51.20 -11.69
N ILE A 13 26.45 51.06 -11.87
CA ILE A 13 27.26 50.06 -11.20
C ILE A 13 27.50 50.54 -9.76
N PHE A 14 26.84 49.94 -8.80
CA PHE A 14 27.11 50.12 -7.35
C PHE A 14 28.15 49.09 -6.91
N SER A 15 29.41 49.51 -6.88
CA SER A 15 30.53 48.72 -6.35
C SER A 15 30.48 48.69 -4.84
N ALA A 16 29.87 47.66 -4.25
CA ALA A 16 29.97 47.38 -2.82
C ALA A 16 31.31 46.69 -2.54
N SER A 17 32.25 47.41 -1.96
CA SER A 17 33.49 46.87 -1.47
C SER A 17 33.21 46.03 -0.18
N PHE A 18 33.11 44.73 -0.35
CA PHE A 18 33.01 43.81 0.78
C PHE A 18 34.38 43.67 1.45
N SER A 19 34.53 44.19 2.66
CA SER A 19 35.74 44.03 3.46
C SER A 19 35.99 42.55 3.83
N PHE A 20 37.22 42.09 3.54
CA PHE A 20 37.74 40.75 3.86
C PHE A 20 37.57 40.34 5.32
N ALA A 21 37.44 41.29 6.25
CA ALA A 21 37.26 41.06 7.69
C ALA A 21 35.90 40.45 8.07
N GLN A 22 34.86 40.51 7.20
CA GLN A 22 33.59 39.87 7.46
C GLN A 22 33.55 38.39 7.06
N LEU A 23 34.42 37.98 6.15
CA LEU A 23 34.50 36.58 5.72
C LEU A 23 35.12 35.68 6.78
N ASP A 24 36.09 36.20 7.58
CA ASP A 24 36.74 35.42 8.64
C ASP A 24 35.83 35.21 9.87
N LYS A 25 34.92 36.14 10.17
CA LYS A 25 33.91 35.96 11.23
C LYS A 25 32.87 34.92 10.87
N LEU A 26 32.45 34.85 9.58
CA LEU A 26 31.53 33.82 9.11
C LEU A 26 32.19 32.42 9.13
N LYS A 27 33.46 32.30 8.75
CA LYS A 27 34.19 31.02 8.80
C LYS A 27 34.35 30.49 10.22
N LYS A 28 34.56 31.37 11.21
CA LYS A 28 34.69 30.97 12.59
C LYS A 28 33.38 30.50 13.22
N THR A 29 32.24 31.15 12.90
CA THR A 29 30.91 30.78 13.40
C THR A 29 30.36 29.51 12.74
N VAL A 30 30.71 29.22 11.50
CA VAL A 30 30.35 27.98 10.79
C VAL A 30 31.26 26.83 11.26
N GLY A 31 32.57 27.09 11.53
CA GLY A 31 33.52 26.08 12.03
C GLY A 31 33.15 25.53 13.41
N ASP A 32 32.63 26.39 14.30
CA ASP A 32 32.27 25.96 15.67
C ASP A 32 30.91 25.25 15.76
N LYS A 33 29.98 25.49 14.79
CA LYS A 33 28.73 24.72 14.69
C LYS A 33 28.92 23.36 14.02
N ILE A 34 29.94 23.19 13.19
CA ILE A 34 30.24 21.90 12.54
C ILE A 34 30.93 20.92 13.50
N LYS A 35 31.56 21.41 14.60
CA LYS A 35 32.19 20.54 15.59
C LYS A 35 31.21 19.79 16.51
N SER A 36 29.94 20.09 16.50
CA SER A 36 28.91 19.36 17.28
C SER A 36 28.09 18.37 16.46
N VAL A 37 28.30 18.28 15.15
CA VAL A 37 27.79 17.17 14.36
C VAL A 37 28.79 16.04 14.49
N LYS A 38 28.53 15.07 15.38
CA LYS A 38 29.24 13.79 15.40
C LYS A 38 29.13 13.23 13.97
N THR A 39 30.27 13.29 13.24
CA THR A 39 30.42 12.50 12.02
C THR A 39 30.30 11.04 12.46
N PRO A 40 29.36 10.25 11.96
CA PRO A 40 29.36 8.83 12.25
C PRO A 40 30.70 8.27 11.77
N SER A 41 31.38 7.59 12.65
CA SER A 41 32.59 6.83 12.30
C SER A 41 32.18 5.85 11.20
N SER A 42 32.94 5.86 10.12
CA SER A 42 32.73 5.05 8.92
C SER A 42 32.37 3.60 9.25
N GLY A 43 31.13 3.18 8.96
CA GLY A 43 30.79 1.78 8.81
C GLY A 43 29.52 1.28 9.49
N GLU A 44 29.10 1.82 10.63
CA GLU A 44 27.90 1.36 11.32
C GLU A 44 26.72 2.32 11.09
N LEU A 45 25.59 1.75 10.62
CA LEU A 45 24.32 2.48 10.51
C LEU A 45 23.77 2.76 11.92
N SER A 46 23.26 3.97 12.15
CA SER A 46 22.49 4.26 13.36
C SER A 46 21.15 3.52 13.33
N GLU A 47 20.52 3.31 14.49
CA GLU A 47 19.18 2.69 14.55
C GLU A 47 18.14 3.55 13.80
N GLU A 48 18.33 4.88 13.78
CA GLU A 48 17.53 5.82 13.02
C GLU A 48 17.70 5.61 11.51
N ASP A 49 18.92 5.42 11.01
CA ASP A 49 19.18 5.15 9.59
C ASP A 49 18.60 3.81 9.19
N VAL A 50 18.72 2.79 10.02
CA VAL A 50 18.14 1.46 9.82
C VAL A 50 16.61 1.54 9.79
N SER A 51 16.00 2.29 10.71
CA SER A 51 14.56 2.51 10.73
C SER A 51 14.07 3.25 9.47
N ALA A 52 14.82 4.28 9.05
CA ALA A 52 14.51 5.02 7.81
C ALA A 52 14.56 4.11 6.58
N GLY A 53 15.59 3.26 6.49
CA GLY A 53 15.72 2.28 5.41
C GLY A 53 14.59 1.26 5.38
N LEU A 54 14.17 0.74 6.53
CA LEU A 54 13.02 -0.16 6.60
C LEU A 54 11.74 0.53 6.13
N LYS A 55 11.46 1.76 6.59
CA LYS A 55 10.29 2.54 6.18
C LYS A 55 10.28 2.79 4.67
N GLU A 56 11.42 3.12 4.09
CA GLU A 56 11.58 3.27 2.64
C GLU A 56 11.25 1.96 1.92
N ALA A 57 11.83 0.84 2.36
CA ALA A 57 11.58 -0.49 1.81
C ALA A 57 10.09 -0.84 1.82
N LEU A 58 9.44 -0.64 2.96
CA LEU A 58 8.03 -0.94 3.13
C LEU A 58 7.16 -0.06 2.23
N THR A 59 7.47 1.23 2.13
CA THR A 59 6.74 2.16 1.25
C THR A 59 6.83 1.70 -0.22
N MET A 60 8.02 1.35 -0.68
CA MET A 60 8.22 0.84 -2.06
C MET A 60 7.52 -0.49 -2.30
N GLY A 61 7.60 -1.42 -1.35
CA GLY A 61 6.93 -2.72 -1.43
C GLY A 61 5.41 -2.56 -1.50
N ILE A 62 4.85 -1.67 -0.68
CA ILE A 62 3.41 -1.35 -0.68
C ILE A 62 3.00 -0.72 -2.00
N GLU A 63 3.73 0.27 -2.49
CA GLU A 63 3.41 0.90 -3.79
C GLU A 63 3.39 -0.12 -4.92
N LYS A 64 4.37 -1.01 -4.95
CA LYS A 64 4.44 -2.08 -5.94
C LYS A 64 3.28 -3.06 -5.80
N GLY A 65 3.02 -3.55 -4.58
CA GLY A 65 1.95 -4.51 -4.31
C GLY A 65 0.56 -3.94 -4.60
N VAL A 66 0.25 -2.73 -4.13
CA VAL A 66 -1.01 -2.04 -4.41
C VAL A 66 -1.19 -1.80 -5.91
N ASN A 67 -0.14 -1.32 -6.60
CA ASN A 67 -0.18 -1.10 -8.05
C ASN A 67 -0.39 -2.40 -8.86
N GLN A 68 0.08 -3.52 -8.36
CA GLN A 68 -0.16 -4.82 -8.98
C GLN A 68 -1.61 -5.26 -8.78
N LEU A 69 -2.11 -5.17 -7.55
CA LEU A 69 -3.45 -5.64 -7.18
C LEU A 69 -4.58 -4.80 -7.76
N SER A 70 -4.37 -3.50 -7.94
CA SER A 70 -5.37 -2.58 -8.47
C SER A 70 -5.54 -2.63 -10.00
N LYS A 71 -4.73 -3.42 -10.69
CA LYS A 71 -4.87 -3.62 -12.14
C LYS A 71 -5.91 -4.70 -12.45
N PRO A 72 -6.51 -4.68 -13.66
CA PRO A 72 -7.32 -5.79 -14.13
C PRO A 72 -6.55 -7.11 -14.01
N ASN A 73 -7.19 -8.12 -13.44
CA ASN A 73 -6.61 -9.43 -13.11
C ASN A 73 -5.56 -9.43 -11.98
N GLY A 74 -5.44 -8.35 -11.21
CA GLY A 74 -4.57 -8.29 -10.05
C GLY A 74 -4.97 -9.29 -8.96
N TYR A 75 -6.28 -9.48 -8.75
CA TYR A 75 -6.84 -10.54 -7.92
C TYR A 75 -7.32 -11.72 -8.76
N PHE A 76 -8.09 -11.48 -9.79
CA PHE A 76 -8.73 -12.54 -10.57
C PHE A 76 -7.72 -13.47 -11.25
N GLY A 77 -6.58 -12.94 -11.66
CA GLY A 77 -5.52 -13.68 -12.35
C GLY A 77 -4.51 -14.38 -11.45
N ASP A 78 -4.49 -14.11 -10.14
CA ASP A 78 -3.60 -14.74 -9.17
C ASP A 78 -4.35 -15.79 -8.35
N LEU A 79 -4.06 -17.08 -8.60
CA LEU A 79 -4.74 -18.21 -7.95
C LEU A 79 -4.60 -18.24 -6.44
N GLU A 80 -3.59 -17.60 -5.87
CA GLU A 80 -3.36 -17.58 -4.42
C GLU A 80 -4.30 -16.61 -3.70
N ILE A 81 -4.66 -15.50 -4.36
CA ILE A 81 -5.48 -14.44 -3.78
C ILE A 81 -6.84 -14.26 -4.45
N LYS A 82 -7.09 -15.01 -5.53
CA LYS A 82 -8.38 -15.01 -6.22
C LYS A 82 -9.51 -15.31 -5.25
N ILE A 83 -10.52 -14.45 -5.22
CA ILE A 83 -11.68 -14.55 -4.32
C ILE A 83 -12.69 -15.50 -4.93
N PRO A 84 -12.89 -16.70 -4.36
CA PRO A 84 -13.96 -17.62 -4.77
C PRO A 84 -15.30 -17.19 -4.17
N LEU A 85 -16.37 -17.91 -4.48
CA LEU A 85 -17.60 -17.82 -3.68
C LEU A 85 -17.35 -18.27 -2.23
N PRO A 86 -18.13 -17.77 -1.25
CA PRO A 86 -18.07 -18.27 0.13
C PRO A 86 -18.25 -19.79 0.19
N LYS A 87 -17.51 -20.45 1.08
CA LYS A 87 -17.57 -21.92 1.23
C LYS A 87 -18.98 -22.44 1.46
N ASP A 88 -19.79 -21.70 2.21
CA ASP A 88 -21.17 -22.03 2.51
C ASP A 88 -22.05 -22.05 1.23
N ALA A 89 -21.60 -21.44 0.14
CA ALA A 89 -22.28 -21.44 -1.16
C ALA A 89 -21.86 -22.59 -2.08
N ALA A 90 -20.92 -23.46 -1.69
CA ALA A 90 -20.38 -24.52 -2.55
C ALA A 90 -21.45 -25.46 -3.11
N ASN A 91 -22.45 -25.82 -2.30
CA ASN A 91 -23.56 -26.66 -2.74
C ASN A 91 -24.42 -25.95 -3.79
N VAL A 92 -24.64 -24.65 -3.62
CA VAL A 92 -25.40 -23.82 -4.58
C VAL A 92 -24.60 -23.67 -5.87
N GLU A 93 -23.30 -23.42 -5.78
CA GLU A 93 -22.40 -23.36 -6.94
C GLU A 93 -22.46 -24.66 -7.75
N THR A 94 -22.26 -25.82 -7.09
CA THR A 94 -22.30 -27.13 -7.72
C THR A 94 -23.64 -27.34 -8.43
N LYS A 95 -24.73 -26.99 -7.78
CA LYS A 95 -26.08 -27.14 -8.35
C LYS A 95 -26.28 -26.24 -9.56
N LEU A 96 -25.87 -24.97 -9.50
CA LEU A 96 -25.98 -24.05 -10.63
C LEU A 96 -25.16 -24.54 -11.82
N ARG A 97 -23.94 -25.01 -11.59
CA ARG A 97 -23.09 -25.59 -12.65
C ARG A 97 -23.73 -26.82 -13.30
N SER A 98 -24.32 -27.72 -12.50
CA SER A 98 -25.03 -28.91 -13.02
C SER A 98 -26.29 -28.59 -13.84
N LEU A 99 -26.89 -27.43 -13.61
CA LEU A 99 -28.04 -26.91 -14.35
C LEU A 99 -27.64 -26.06 -15.58
N GLY A 100 -26.36 -26.05 -15.98
CA GLY A 100 -25.88 -25.27 -17.12
C GLY A 100 -25.76 -23.77 -16.86
N GLN A 101 -25.81 -23.34 -15.58
CA GLN A 101 -25.68 -21.92 -15.18
C GLN A 101 -24.24 -21.58 -14.74
N GLY A 102 -23.23 -22.37 -15.16
CA GLY A 102 -21.83 -22.18 -14.78
C GLY A 102 -21.31 -20.79 -15.13
N GLN A 103 -21.70 -20.24 -16.29
CA GLN A 103 -21.30 -18.90 -16.69
C GLN A 103 -21.70 -17.83 -15.65
N LYS A 104 -22.89 -17.91 -15.08
CA LYS A 104 -23.34 -16.96 -14.04
C LYS A 104 -22.52 -17.06 -12.76
N VAL A 105 -22.07 -18.27 -12.43
CA VAL A 105 -21.16 -18.49 -11.28
C VAL A 105 -19.82 -17.82 -11.56
N ASP A 106 -19.28 -18.01 -12.77
CA ASP A 106 -17.99 -17.43 -13.16
C ASP A 106 -18.04 -15.90 -13.20
N GLU A 107 -19.13 -15.32 -13.71
CA GLU A 107 -19.40 -13.87 -13.68
C GLU A 107 -19.48 -13.34 -12.23
N ALA A 108 -20.09 -14.08 -11.31
CA ALA A 108 -20.17 -13.71 -9.91
C ALA A 108 -18.76 -13.71 -9.25
N ILE A 109 -17.97 -14.76 -9.51
CA ILE A 109 -16.58 -14.84 -9.02
C ILE A 109 -15.74 -13.69 -9.61
N GLU A 110 -15.88 -13.41 -10.91
CA GLU A 110 -15.18 -12.27 -11.52
C GLU A 110 -15.57 -10.96 -10.84
N SER A 111 -16.86 -10.73 -10.59
CA SER A 111 -17.35 -9.50 -9.94
C SER A 111 -16.75 -9.28 -8.55
N LEU A 112 -16.59 -10.34 -7.75
CA LEU A 112 -15.92 -10.26 -6.44
C LEU A 112 -14.47 -9.78 -6.57
N ASN A 113 -13.76 -10.31 -7.56
CA ASN A 113 -12.36 -9.97 -7.79
C ASN A 113 -12.17 -8.56 -8.37
N ARG A 114 -13.05 -8.14 -9.30
CA ARG A 114 -13.07 -6.75 -9.80
C ARG A 114 -13.34 -5.75 -8.68
N ALA A 115 -14.26 -6.07 -7.77
CA ALA A 115 -14.52 -5.22 -6.60
C ALA A 115 -13.31 -5.10 -5.67
N ALA A 116 -12.52 -6.17 -5.51
CA ALA A 116 -11.27 -6.14 -4.76
C ALA A 116 -10.19 -5.31 -5.46
N GLU A 117 -10.05 -5.44 -6.79
CA GLU A 117 -9.13 -4.66 -7.62
C GLU A 117 -9.45 -3.16 -7.53
N ASP A 118 -10.73 -2.79 -7.62
CA ASP A 118 -11.19 -1.40 -7.47
C ASP A 118 -10.86 -0.84 -6.08
N ALA A 119 -11.07 -1.64 -5.03
CA ALA A 119 -10.84 -1.21 -3.65
C ALA A 119 -9.34 -1.08 -3.30
N ALA A 120 -8.48 -1.89 -3.91
CA ALA A 120 -7.05 -1.94 -3.59
C ALA A 120 -6.34 -0.59 -3.73
N ASN A 121 -6.77 0.27 -4.67
CA ASN A 121 -6.24 1.62 -4.83
C ASN A 121 -6.31 2.47 -3.55
N GLY A 122 -7.31 2.23 -2.69
CA GLY A 122 -7.50 2.97 -1.45
C GLY A 122 -6.55 2.59 -0.31
N ALA A 123 -5.73 1.56 -0.48
CA ALA A 123 -4.87 1.04 0.58
C ALA A 123 -3.59 1.85 0.80
N LYS A 124 -3.05 2.47 -0.24
CA LYS A 124 -1.72 3.11 -0.21
C LYS A 124 -1.57 4.11 0.92
N ASP A 125 -2.47 5.06 1.01
CA ASP A 125 -2.36 6.16 2.00
C ASP A 125 -2.45 5.63 3.43
N ILE A 126 -3.31 4.63 3.68
CA ILE A 126 -3.47 4.01 5.00
C ILE A 126 -2.16 3.35 5.45
N PHE A 127 -1.50 2.64 4.54
CA PHE A 127 -0.21 2.02 4.84
C PHE A 127 0.91 3.03 5.02
N VAL A 128 0.99 4.03 4.16
CA VAL A 128 2.01 5.09 4.26
C VAL A 128 1.90 5.82 5.59
N ASP A 129 0.69 6.09 6.06
CA ASP A 129 0.49 6.72 7.36
C ASP A 129 0.88 5.80 8.53
N ALA A 130 0.58 4.51 8.45
CA ALA A 130 1.03 3.54 9.45
C ALA A 130 2.57 3.43 9.49
N ILE A 131 3.23 3.43 8.33
CA ILE A 131 4.70 3.41 8.23
C ILE A 131 5.32 4.68 8.81
N LYS A 132 4.77 5.86 8.51
CA LYS A 132 5.26 7.13 9.08
C LYS A 132 5.23 7.11 10.61
N ASN A 133 4.16 6.57 11.18
CA ASN A 133 3.93 6.49 12.63
C ASN A 133 4.72 5.35 13.32
N MET A 134 5.36 4.46 12.56
CA MET A 134 6.22 3.40 13.09
C MET A 134 7.38 4.01 13.87
N THR A 135 7.62 3.52 15.08
CA THR A 135 8.75 3.95 15.91
C THR A 135 10.05 3.26 15.49
N VAL A 136 11.20 3.78 15.96
CA VAL A 136 12.50 3.10 15.77
C VAL A 136 12.50 1.71 16.42
N VAL A 137 11.88 1.58 17.59
CA VAL A 137 11.75 0.30 18.30
C VAL A 137 10.94 -0.72 17.49
N ASP A 138 9.83 -0.29 16.91
CA ASP A 138 9.04 -1.15 16.01
C ASP A 138 9.87 -1.62 14.82
N ALA A 139 10.57 -0.70 14.17
CA ALA A 139 11.42 -1.00 13.02
C ALA A 139 12.52 -2.01 13.36
N MET A 140 13.20 -1.83 14.47
CA MET A 140 14.24 -2.77 14.91
C MET A 140 13.67 -4.14 15.28
N SER A 141 12.48 -4.19 15.89
CA SER A 141 11.78 -5.44 16.18
C SER A 141 11.39 -6.19 14.90
N ILE A 142 10.88 -5.47 13.89
CA ILE A 142 10.52 -6.03 12.58
C ILE A 142 11.75 -6.61 11.87
N LEU A 143 12.87 -5.88 11.87
CA LEU A 143 14.08 -6.33 11.18
C LEU A 143 14.69 -7.59 11.79
N ARG A 144 14.68 -7.68 13.12
CA ARG A 144 15.21 -8.84 13.87
C ARG A 144 14.20 -9.99 13.98
N GLY A 145 12.95 -9.76 13.58
CA GLY A 145 11.84 -10.70 13.69
C GLY A 145 11.74 -11.66 12.50
N GLU A 146 10.53 -12.19 12.32
CA GLU A 146 10.21 -13.14 11.26
C GLU A 146 10.21 -12.51 9.87
N ASP A 147 10.27 -13.34 8.83
CA ASP A 147 10.27 -12.92 7.41
C ASP A 147 9.03 -12.10 7.00
N ASN A 148 7.94 -12.17 7.78
CA ASN A 148 6.69 -11.43 7.59
C ASN A 148 6.39 -10.44 8.75
N GLY A 149 7.40 -10.02 9.49
CA GLY A 149 7.24 -9.15 10.66
C GLY A 149 6.60 -7.79 10.34
N ALA A 150 6.99 -7.18 9.22
CA ALA A 150 6.40 -5.92 8.78
C ALA A 150 4.95 -6.10 8.33
N THR A 151 4.64 -7.18 7.62
CA THR A 151 3.27 -7.52 7.22
C THR A 151 2.35 -7.68 8.44
N LYS A 152 2.79 -8.40 9.46
CA LYS A 152 2.03 -8.56 10.72
C LYS A 152 1.81 -7.24 11.45
N TYR A 153 2.84 -6.38 11.50
CA TYR A 153 2.73 -5.04 12.08
C TYR A 153 1.69 -4.20 11.34
N LEU A 154 1.78 -4.15 10.01
CA LEU A 154 0.85 -3.40 9.17
C LEU A 154 -0.57 -3.96 9.26
N GLU A 155 -0.74 -5.27 9.28
CA GLU A 155 -2.05 -5.90 9.44
C GLU A 155 -2.72 -5.48 10.74
N LYS A 156 -2.00 -5.57 11.85
CA LYS A 156 -2.50 -5.19 13.17
C LYS A 156 -2.89 -3.70 13.23
N SER A 157 -2.11 -2.84 12.59
CA SER A 157 -2.29 -1.38 12.67
C SER A 157 -3.29 -0.83 11.67
N THR A 158 -3.57 -1.52 10.55
CA THR A 158 -4.32 -0.94 9.43
C THR A 158 -5.57 -1.71 9.00
N ARG A 159 -5.75 -2.99 9.40
CA ARG A 159 -6.87 -3.83 8.93
C ARG A 159 -8.24 -3.16 9.13
N ALA A 160 -8.48 -2.53 10.28
CA ALA A 160 -9.75 -1.86 10.55
C ALA A 160 -9.98 -0.66 9.62
N ALA A 161 -8.96 0.19 9.43
CA ALA A 161 -9.05 1.35 8.53
C ALA A 161 -9.21 0.91 7.07
N LEU A 162 -8.54 -0.16 6.66
CA LEU A 162 -8.72 -0.76 5.33
C LEU A 162 -10.14 -1.28 5.14
N PHE A 163 -10.72 -1.93 6.15
CA PHE A 163 -12.10 -2.42 6.07
C PHE A 163 -13.09 -1.28 5.83
N GLU A 164 -13.00 -0.21 6.61
CA GLU A 164 -13.85 0.98 6.44
C GLU A 164 -13.65 1.66 5.07
N LYS A 165 -12.45 1.66 4.55
CA LYS A 165 -12.13 2.26 3.24
C LYS A 165 -12.60 1.38 2.08
N PHE A 166 -12.42 0.07 2.18
CA PHE A 166 -12.72 -0.88 1.10
C PHE A 166 -14.22 -1.15 0.97
N LYS A 167 -14.91 -1.30 2.10
CA LYS A 167 -16.33 -1.67 2.15
C LYS A 167 -17.22 -0.84 1.21
N PRO A 168 -17.20 0.51 1.21
CA PRO A 168 -18.04 1.29 0.30
C PRO A 168 -17.68 1.09 -1.19
N VAL A 169 -16.39 0.88 -1.50
CA VAL A 169 -15.93 0.64 -2.88
C VAL A 169 -16.40 -0.73 -3.35
N VAL A 170 -16.16 -1.77 -2.55
CA VAL A 170 -16.62 -3.14 -2.82
C VAL A 170 -18.13 -3.17 -3.02
N LYS A 171 -18.88 -2.54 -2.10
CA LYS A 171 -20.33 -2.43 -2.22
C LYS A 171 -20.74 -1.79 -3.55
N SER A 172 -20.17 -0.64 -3.90
CA SER A 172 -20.47 0.06 -5.15
C SER A 172 -20.19 -0.81 -6.38
N SER A 173 -19.07 -1.54 -6.39
CA SER A 173 -18.68 -2.40 -7.50
C SER A 173 -19.61 -3.61 -7.65
N LEU A 174 -19.98 -4.26 -6.53
CA LEU A 174 -20.92 -5.39 -6.53
C LEU A 174 -22.36 -4.97 -6.90
N ASP A 175 -22.80 -3.79 -6.47
CA ASP A 175 -24.13 -3.26 -6.77
C ASP A 175 -24.30 -2.95 -8.26
N LYS A 176 -23.27 -2.46 -8.95
CA LYS A 176 -23.29 -2.17 -10.40
C LYS A 176 -23.67 -3.39 -11.25
N VAL A 177 -23.28 -4.57 -10.81
CA VAL A 177 -23.58 -5.86 -11.49
C VAL A 177 -24.74 -6.61 -10.84
N GLY A 178 -25.40 -6.02 -9.85
CA GLY A 178 -26.52 -6.63 -9.13
C GLY A 178 -26.14 -7.84 -8.26
N ALA A 179 -24.86 -8.08 -8.02
CA ALA A 179 -24.37 -9.24 -7.28
C ALA A 179 -24.91 -9.29 -5.85
N THR A 180 -24.86 -8.17 -5.12
CA THR A 180 -25.34 -8.06 -3.74
C THR A 180 -26.83 -8.38 -3.63
N LYS A 181 -27.66 -7.83 -4.53
CA LYS A 181 -29.10 -8.06 -4.52
C LYS A 181 -29.45 -9.53 -4.79
N ASN A 182 -28.85 -10.12 -5.80
CA ASN A 182 -29.09 -11.50 -6.18
C ASN A 182 -28.65 -12.46 -5.05
N TRP A 183 -27.46 -12.23 -4.48
CA TRP A 183 -26.95 -12.99 -3.34
C TRP A 183 -27.89 -12.93 -2.14
N ASN A 184 -28.25 -11.73 -1.70
CA ASN A 184 -29.14 -11.53 -0.55
C ASN A 184 -30.49 -12.20 -0.76
N THR A 185 -31.08 -12.13 -1.96
CA THR A 185 -32.36 -12.75 -2.29
C THR A 185 -32.29 -14.28 -2.14
N ILE A 186 -31.26 -14.89 -2.73
CA ILE A 186 -31.06 -16.35 -2.73
C ILE A 186 -30.84 -16.86 -1.31
N PHE A 187 -29.87 -16.29 -0.59
CA PHE A 187 -29.45 -16.83 0.71
C PHE A 187 -30.37 -16.43 1.85
N THR A 188 -31.10 -15.32 1.75
CA THR A 188 -32.19 -15.03 2.69
C THR A 188 -33.32 -16.04 2.56
N ALA A 189 -33.66 -16.46 1.35
CA ALA A 189 -34.67 -17.51 1.13
C ALA A 189 -34.15 -18.88 1.59
N TYR A 190 -32.91 -19.24 1.25
CA TYR A 190 -32.25 -20.48 1.67
C TYR A 190 -32.22 -20.62 3.21
N ASN A 191 -31.86 -19.57 3.91
CA ASN A 191 -31.74 -19.56 5.39
C ASN A 191 -33.08 -19.72 6.12
N LYS A 192 -34.23 -19.64 5.41
CA LYS A 192 -35.57 -19.94 5.97
C LYS A 192 -35.89 -21.43 5.96
N ILE A 193 -35.14 -22.24 5.24
CA ILE A 193 -35.34 -23.68 5.18
C ILE A 193 -34.90 -24.28 6.54
N PRO A 194 -35.72 -25.11 7.18
CA PRO A 194 -35.32 -25.78 8.42
C PRO A 194 -34.15 -26.74 8.21
N MET A 195 -33.27 -26.86 9.21
CA MET A 195 -32.19 -27.84 9.26
C MET A 195 -31.07 -27.67 8.22
N VAL A 196 -31.02 -26.56 7.49
CA VAL A 196 -29.86 -26.22 6.66
C VAL A 196 -28.82 -25.45 7.45
N GLU A 197 -27.55 -25.60 7.07
CA GLU A 197 -26.48 -24.72 7.55
C GLU A 197 -26.71 -23.33 6.97
N LYS A 198 -26.75 -22.32 7.84
CA LYS A 198 -27.06 -20.96 7.42
C LYS A 198 -25.85 -20.32 6.74
N VAL A 199 -26.08 -19.73 5.57
CA VAL A 199 -25.10 -18.95 4.80
C VAL A 199 -25.17 -17.48 5.23
N ASN A 200 -24.00 -16.84 5.43
CA ASN A 200 -23.98 -15.40 5.66
C ASN A 200 -24.44 -14.67 4.37
N PRO A 201 -25.55 -13.93 4.42
CA PRO A 201 -26.07 -13.23 3.25
C PRO A 201 -25.23 -11.98 2.91
N ASN A 202 -24.27 -11.58 3.74
CA ASN A 202 -23.48 -10.37 3.55
C ASN A 202 -22.27 -10.61 2.63
N LEU A 203 -22.55 -10.64 1.31
CA LEU A 203 -21.51 -10.79 0.29
C LEU A 203 -20.48 -9.65 0.30
N GLU A 204 -20.92 -8.45 0.63
CA GLU A 204 -20.08 -7.24 0.70
C GLU A 204 -19.00 -7.40 1.78
N GLU A 205 -19.37 -7.84 2.98
CA GLU A 205 -18.44 -8.06 4.07
C GLU A 205 -17.45 -9.18 3.76
N TYR A 206 -17.94 -10.28 3.18
CA TYR A 206 -17.10 -11.37 2.71
C TYR A 206 -16.05 -10.90 1.70
N ALA A 207 -16.49 -10.21 0.63
CA ALA A 207 -15.61 -9.71 -0.41
C ALA A 207 -14.59 -8.70 0.13
N THR A 208 -15.02 -7.81 1.04
CA THR A 208 -14.14 -6.82 1.68
C THR A 208 -13.03 -7.50 2.49
N ASN A 209 -13.37 -8.47 3.33
CA ASN A 209 -12.38 -9.20 4.12
C ASN A 209 -11.41 -9.97 3.22
N LYS A 210 -11.93 -10.66 2.18
CA LYS A 210 -11.08 -11.39 1.22
C LYS A 210 -10.16 -10.48 0.41
N ALA A 211 -10.62 -9.29 0.04
CA ALA A 211 -9.78 -8.30 -0.62
C ALA A 211 -8.62 -7.86 0.30
N ILE A 212 -8.89 -7.62 1.58
CA ILE A 212 -7.86 -7.26 2.56
C ILE A 212 -6.90 -8.44 2.81
N ASP A 213 -7.41 -9.67 2.92
CA ASP A 213 -6.56 -10.87 3.07
C ASP A 213 -5.59 -10.99 1.89
N GLY A 214 -6.08 -10.87 0.64
CA GLY A 214 -5.24 -10.90 -0.56
C GLY A 214 -4.21 -9.77 -0.60
N LEU A 215 -4.57 -8.58 -0.14
CA LEU A 215 -3.66 -7.46 -0.02
C LEU A 215 -2.49 -7.78 0.92
N PHE A 216 -2.74 -8.35 2.10
CA PHE A 216 -1.67 -8.73 3.03
C PHE A 216 -0.81 -9.89 2.53
N ILE A 217 -1.39 -10.85 1.78
CA ILE A 217 -0.60 -11.89 1.09
C ILE A 217 0.37 -11.25 0.11
N GLN A 218 -0.07 -10.29 -0.70
CA GLN A 218 0.80 -9.59 -1.65
C GLN A 218 1.89 -8.78 -0.94
N ILE A 219 1.57 -8.08 0.14
CA ILE A 219 2.56 -7.34 0.94
C ILE A 219 3.61 -8.28 1.53
N ALA A 220 3.20 -9.46 2.02
CA ALA A 220 4.13 -10.46 2.52
C ALA A 220 5.10 -10.96 1.42
N LYS A 221 4.62 -11.12 0.18
CA LYS A 221 5.47 -11.45 -0.98
C LYS A 221 6.49 -10.36 -1.25
N GLU A 222 6.09 -9.09 -1.20
CA GLU A 222 7.01 -7.96 -1.40
C GLU A 222 8.02 -7.85 -0.25
N GLU A 223 7.61 -8.02 1.01
CA GLU A 223 8.51 -8.07 2.16
C GLU A 223 9.55 -9.18 2.00
N LEU A 224 9.11 -10.40 1.69
CA LEU A 224 10.00 -11.53 1.47
C LEU A 224 10.99 -11.27 0.31
N SER A 225 10.52 -10.65 -0.77
CA SER A 225 11.36 -10.27 -1.91
C SER A 225 12.47 -9.31 -1.49
N ILE A 226 12.17 -8.29 -0.70
CA ILE A 226 13.17 -7.32 -0.21
C ILE A 226 14.18 -8.02 0.73
N ARG A 227 13.70 -8.91 1.62
CA ARG A 227 14.56 -9.64 2.55
C ARG A 227 15.50 -10.65 1.87
N LYS A 228 15.02 -11.37 0.85
CA LYS A 228 15.75 -12.49 0.24
C LYS A 228 16.45 -12.14 -1.07
N ASN A 229 15.99 -11.10 -1.79
CA ASN A 229 16.49 -10.77 -3.13
C ASN A 229 17.21 -9.42 -3.14
N SER A 230 18.53 -9.45 -3.29
CA SER A 230 19.34 -8.22 -3.37
C SER A 230 18.97 -7.31 -4.53
N ALA A 231 18.46 -7.85 -5.64
CA ALA A 231 17.99 -7.04 -6.78
C ALA A 231 16.73 -6.21 -6.45
N ALA A 232 15.95 -6.59 -5.44
CA ALA A 232 14.82 -5.81 -4.96
C ALA A 232 15.23 -4.61 -4.10
N ARG A 233 16.49 -4.55 -3.67
CA ARG A 233 17.07 -3.49 -2.82
C ARG A 233 17.63 -2.39 -3.70
N VAL A 234 16.75 -1.56 -4.25
CA VAL A 234 17.10 -0.58 -5.30
C VAL A 234 17.83 0.67 -4.78
N THR A 235 17.82 0.95 -3.48
CA THR A 235 18.55 2.08 -2.89
C THR A 235 19.77 1.63 -2.11
N ASP A 236 20.75 2.51 -1.95
CA ASP A 236 21.96 2.21 -1.18
C ASP A 236 21.66 2.00 0.30
N LEU A 237 20.64 2.66 0.83
CA LEU A 237 20.17 2.47 2.20
C LEU A 237 19.59 1.06 2.39
N LEU A 238 18.75 0.59 1.46
CA LEU A 238 18.22 -0.77 1.47
C LEU A 238 19.32 -1.84 1.39
N LYS A 239 20.32 -1.62 0.54
CA LYS A 239 21.49 -2.53 0.46
C LYS A 239 22.25 -2.60 1.77
N LYS A 240 22.39 -1.49 2.49
CA LYS A 240 23.10 -1.45 3.79
C LYS A 240 22.28 -2.07 4.93
N VAL A 241 20.96 -1.92 4.91
CA VAL A 241 20.07 -2.43 5.98
C VAL A 241 19.82 -3.92 5.85
N PHE A 242 19.70 -4.44 4.62
CA PHE A 242 19.38 -5.85 4.33
C PHE A 242 20.54 -6.64 3.69
N GLY A 243 21.69 -6.00 3.47
CA GLY A 243 22.87 -6.53 2.79
C GLY A 243 23.72 -7.53 3.57
#